data_c11bd2f0bfdab88932083051f3e93693
#
_entry.id   c11bd2f0bfdab88932083051f3e93693
#
_cell.length_a   1.000
_cell.length_b   1.000
_cell.length_c   1.000
_cell.angle_alpha   90.00
_cell.angle_beta   90.00
_cell.angle_gamma   90.00
#
_symmetry.space_group_name_H-M   'P 1'
#
loop_
_entity.id
_entity.type
_entity.pdbx_description
1 polymer ?
#
loop_
_entity_poly.entity_id
_entity_poly.type
_entity_poly.pdbx_seq_one_letter_code
_entity_poly.pdbx_strand_id
1 'polypeptide(L)'
;MYLAVGLTGCESDSSLPKAGKGNLAQSEHYHVYGGDTEAMYYRPVEFNQVFPYLPEKLKQNAKLIDPGKLPFPVGKQNAYLVSFQSGQESGHLHQVQFSYLKDKDEYGRYGNEFVIVRMTETASDPFVGFVGRKSGTDDMGNRIEVETIGDDNIRLYHHILQTGGGYVYSYYDWDEQKRSVQMVKTMANEIDFYHNGVMYQIGYLVNGNQFDENVQKQMVALAKELVADEEG
;
A
#
# COMPACT_ATOMS: atom_id res chain seq x y z
N MET A 1 -58.94 -14.93 -10.91
CA MET A 1 -57.72 -15.06 -11.71
C MET A 1 -56.78 -13.98 -11.22
N TYR A 2 -55.90 -14.32 -10.26
CA TYR A 2 -54.92 -13.35 -9.67
C TYR A 2 -53.61 -13.52 -10.38
N LEU A 3 -53.15 -12.48 -11.05
CA LEU A 3 -51.78 -12.39 -11.59
C LEU A 3 -50.85 -12.04 -10.45
N ALA A 4 -49.98 -12.97 -10.06
CA ALA A 4 -48.84 -12.72 -9.24
C ALA A 4 -47.71 -12.11 -10.09
N VAL A 5 -47.44 -10.84 -9.91
CA VAL A 5 -46.26 -10.17 -10.48
C VAL A 5 -45.07 -10.54 -9.60
N GLY A 6 -44.25 -11.46 -10.09
CA GLY A 6 -42.98 -11.77 -9.46
C GLY A 6 -42.01 -10.59 -9.62
N LEU A 7 -41.72 -9.91 -8.52
CA LEU A 7 -40.59 -9.02 -8.40
C LEU A 7 -39.31 -9.87 -8.37
N THR A 8 -38.64 -10.02 -9.50
CA THR A 8 -37.26 -10.49 -9.55
C THR A 8 -36.40 -9.36 -8.97
N GLY A 9 -36.08 -9.47 -7.69
CA GLY A 9 -35.04 -8.68 -7.07
C GLY A 9 -33.72 -8.96 -7.78
N CYS A 10 -33.17 -7.96 -8.50
CA CYS A 10 -31.75 -7.98 -8.83
C CYS A 10 -30.98 -7.93 -7.51
N GLU A 11 -30.50 -9.06 -7.04
CA GLU A 11 -29.39 -9.07 -6.09
C GLU A 11 -28.23 -8.40 -6.81
N SER A 12 -27.94 -7.17 -6.42
CA SER A 12 -26.72 -6.48 -6.83
C SER A 12 -25.57 -7.30 -6.25
N ASP A 13 -24.82 -7.95 -7.13
CA ASP A 13 -23.59 -8.65 -6.78
C ASP A 13 -22.69 -7.65 -6.01
N SER A 14 -22.58 -7.82 -4.70
CA SER A 14 -21.93 -6.87 -3.79
C SER A 14 -20.41 -7.00 -3.81
N SER A 15 -19.84 -7.50 -4.90
CA SER A 15 -18.41 -7.70 -5.06
C SER A 15 -17.79 -6.69 -6.01
N LEU A 16 -16.54 -6.29 -5.74
CA LEU A 16 -15.76 -5.49 -6.67
C LEU A 16 -15.54 -6.28 -7.98
N PRO A 17 -15.59 -5.59 -9.15
CA PRO A 17 -15.28 -6.25 -10.42
C PRO A 17 -13.86 -6.81 -10.43
N LYS A 18 -13.72 -8.08 -10.80
CA LYS A 18 -12.42 -8.73 -10.92
C LYS A 18 -11.60 -8.12 -12.06
N ALA A 19 -10.29 -8.09 -11.86
CA ALA A 19 -9.31 -7.69 -12.87
C ALA A 19 -8.58 -8.92 -13.43
N GLY A 20 -7.83 -8.73 -14.51
CA GLY A 20 -6.89 -9.73 -15.01
C GLY A 20 -5.79 -10.02 -13.98
N LYS A 21 -5.13 -11.17 -14.14
CA LYS A 21 -4.04 -11.63 -13.26
C LYS A 21 -2.87 -10.64 -13.26
N GLY A 22 -2.29 -10.43 -12.09
CA GLY A 22 -1.08 -9.63 -11.86
C GLY A 22 -0.07 -10.43 -11.02
N ASN A 23 0.94 -9.73 -10.53
CA ASN A 23 1.89 -10.26 -9.56
C ASN A 23 1.63 -9.61 -8.20
N LEU A 24 1.73 -10.39 -7.12
CA LEU A 24 1.58 -9.85 -5.77
C LEU A 24 2.77 -8.94 -5.43
N ALA A 25 2.49 -7.75 -4.94
CA ALA A 25 3.52 -6.85 -4.46
C ALA A 25 4.09 -7.37 -3.14
N GLN A 26 5.41 -7.45 -3.08
CA GLN A 26 6.17 -7.96 -1.93
C GLN A 26 7.20 -6.92 -1.51
N SER A 27 7.83 -7.11 -0.35
CA SER A 27 8.93 -6.28 0.14
C SER A 27 10.08 -7.14 0.62
N GLU A 28 11.16 -6.52 1.08
CA GLU A 28 12.27 -7.24 1.72
C GLU A 28 11.86 -7.90 3.05
N HIS A 29 10.81 -7.39 3.70
CA HIS A 29 10.33 -7.87 5.00
C HIS A 29 9.21 -8.89 4.89
N TYR A 30 8.49 -8.91 3.77
CA TYR A 30 7.33 -9.78 3.58
C TYR A 30 7.34 -10.43 2.21
N HIS A 31 7.54 -11.74 2.21
CA HIS A 31 7.44 -12.59 1.03
C HIS A 31 6.36 -13.64 1.24
N VAL A 32 5.48 -13.77 0.26
CA VAL A 32 4.57 -14.91 0.20
C VAL A 32 5.36 -16.07 -0.38
N TYR A 33 5.80 -16.99 0.49
CA TYR A 33 6.50 -18.21 0.08
C TYR A 33 5.47 -19.26 -0.34
N GLY A 34 5.68 -19.83 -1.50
CA GLY A 34 4.86 -20.88 -2.10
C GLY A 34 4.65 -20.58 -3.58
N GLY A 35 4.97 -21.56 -4.45
CA GLY A 35 4.71 -21.43 -5.88
C GLY A 35 3.22 -21.18 -6.12
N ASP A 36 2.89 -20.52 -7.20
CA ASP A 36 1.54 -20.23 -7.67
C ASP A 36 0.58 -19.76 -6.57
N THR A 37 0.93 -18.61 -5.97
CA THR A 37 0.00 -17.91 -5.07
C THR A 37 -1.25 -17.57 -5.87
N GLU A 38 -2.36 -18.23 -5.58
CA GLU A 38 -3.64 -17.86 -6.16
C GLU A 38 -4.03 -16.48 -5.65
N ALA A 39 -3.71 -15.47 -6.44
CA ALA A 39 -4.07 -14.10 -6.14
C ALA A 39 -5.22 -13.65 -7.04
N MET A 40 -6.22 -13.03 -6.44
CA MET A 40 -7.36 -12.42 -7.11
C MET A 40 -7.24 -10.91 -7.01
N TYR A 41 -7.21 -10.26 -8.17
CA TYR A 41 -7.12 -8.82 -8.30
C TYR A 41 -8.49 -8.25 -8.62
N TYR A 42 -8.76 -7.07 -8.06
CA TYR A 42 -9.97 -6.31 -8.35
C TYR A 42 -9.62 -5.05 -9.13
N ARG A 43 -10.58 -4.56 -9.91
CA ARG A 43 -10.42 -3.29 -10.62
C ARG A 43 -10.24 -2.17 -9.60
N PRO A 44 -9.31 -1.23 -9.83
CA PRO A 44 -9.14 -0.10 -8.93
C PRO A 44 -10.42 0.75 -8.87
N VAL A 45 -10.67 1.29 -7.70
CA VAL A 45 -11.80 2.14 -7.40
C VAL A 45 -11.33 3.40 -6.65
N GLU A 46 -12.20 4.37 -6.49
CA GLU A 46 -11.92 5.49 -5.59
C GLU A 46 -11.83 5.02 -4.12
N PHE A 47 -11.11 5.75 -3.30
CA PHE A 47 -10.83 5.35 -1.92
C PHE A 47 -12.09 4.97 -1.12
N ASN A 48 -13.12 5.81 -1.16
CA ASN A 48 -14.37 5.56 -0.43
C ASN A 48 -15.11 4.28 -0.90
N GLN A 49 -14.90 3.88 -2.14
CA GLN A 49 -15.57 2.73 -2.73
C GLN A 49 -14.95 1.40 -2.33
N VAL A 50 -13.71 1.36 -1.85
CA VAL A 50 -13.06 0.12 -1.44
C VAL A 50 -13.44 -0.31 -0.02
N PHE A 51 -13.74 0.63 0.88
CA PHE A 51 -13.98 0.34 2.31
C PHE A 51 -15.05 -0.72 2.59
N PRO A 52 -16.21 -0.75 1.89
CA PRO A 52 -17.21 -1.81 2.11
C PRO A 52 -16.68 -3.23 1.83
N TYR A 53 -15.62 -3.37 1.06
CA TYR A 53 -15.05 -4.65 0.63
C TYR A 53 -13.78 -5.04 1.39
N LEU A 54 -13.28 -4.16 2.25
CA LEU A 54 -12.13 -4.48 3.09
C LEU A 54 -12.52 -5.48 4.16
N PRO A 55 -11.69 -6.52 4.41
CA PRO A 55 -11.81 -7.35 5.60
C PRO A 55 -11.74 -6.49 6.86
N GLU A 56 -12.37 -6.96 7.92
CA GLU A 56 -12.53 -6.21 9.17
C GLU A 56 -11.19 -5.69 9.70
N LYS A 57 -10.14 -6.51 9.68
CA LYS A 57 -8.79 -6.14 10.12
C LYS A 57 -8.23 -4.95 9.32
N LEU A 58 -8.31 -4.99 8.00
CA LEU A 58 -7.85 -3.86 7.16
C LEU A 58 -8.74 -2.63 7.35
N LYS A 59 -10.05 -2.83 7.47
CA LYS A 59 -11.01 -1.75 7.63
C LYS A 59 -10.80 -0.96 8.93
N GLN A 60 -10.53 -1.66 10.04
CA GLN A 60 -10.25 -1.04 11.34
C GLN A 60 -8.92 -0.27 11.37
N ASN A 61 -7.97 -0.66 10.54
CA ASN A 61 -6.64 -0.09 10.49
C ASN A 61 -6.42 0.88 9.32
N ALA A 62 -7.36 0.94 8.34
CA ALA A 62 -7.20 1.78 7.16
C ALA A 62 -7.55 3.24 7.47
N LYS A 63 -6.52 4.07 7.55
CA LYS A 63 -6.65 5.53 7.60
C LYS A 63 -6.15 6.12 6.29
N LEU A 64 -6.88 7.10 5.78
CA LEU A 64 -6.48 7.82 4.57
C LEU A 64 -5.64 9.04 4.95
N ILE A 65 -4.59 9.27 4.18
CA ILE A 65 -3.84 10.53 4.29
C ILE A 65 -4.66 11.64 3.63
N ASP A 66 -4.79 12.77 4.30
CA ASP A 66 -5.35 13.98 3.70
C ASP A 66 -4.44 14.43 2.54
N PRO A 67 -4.94 14.50 1.29
CA PRO A 67 -4.14 14.94 0.15
C PRO A 67 -3.51 16.33 0.34
N GLY A 68 -4.13 17.20 1.14
CA GLY A 68 -3.60 18.52 1.47
C GLY A 68 -2.33 18.49 2.32
N LYS A 69 -2.04 17.36 2.99
CA LYS A 69 -0.81 17.16 3.76
C LYS A 69 0.33 16.58 2.93
N LEU A 70 0.11 16.25 1.67
CA LEU A 70 1.15 15.68 0.81
C LEU A 70 2.05 16.77 0.20
N PRO A 71 3.34 16.50 -0.04
CA PRO A 71 4.30 17.51 -0.52
C PRO A 71 4.16 17.86 -2.01
N PHE A 72 3.09 17.42 -2.65
CA PHE A 72 2.75 17.72 -4.04
C PHE A 72 1.22 17.74 -4.24
N PRO A 73 0.71 18.45 -5.26
CA PRO A 73 -0.71 18.42 -5.59
C PRO A 73 -1.10 17.03 -6.14
N VAL A 74 -2.12 16.43 -5.51
CA VAL A 74 -2.63 15.10 -5.89
C VAL A 74 -3.67 15.25 -7.00
N GLY A 75 -3.43 14.61 -8.14
CA GLY A 75 -4.33 14.61 -9.29
C GLY A 75 -5.07 13.30 -9.51
N LYS A 76 -4.53 12.18 -8.98
CA LYS A 76 -5.18 10.87 -9.12
C LYS A 76 -5.09 10.10 -7.80
N GLN A 77 -6.21 9.52 -7.39
CA GLN A 77 -6.34 8.66 -6.22
C GLN A 77 -7.05 7.37 -6.60
N ASN A 78 -6.41 6.22 -6.34
CA ASN A 78 -6.96 4.90 -6.62
C ASN A 78 -6.67 3.94 -5.47
N ALA A 79 -7.67 3.12 -5.13
CA ALA A 79 -7.50 1.98 -4.23
C ALA A 79 -7.45 0.68 -5.04
N TYR A 80 -6.50 -0.19 -4.71
CA TYR A 80 -6.35 -1.53 -5.26
C TYR A 80 -6.58 -2.54 -4.14
N LEU A 81 -7.43 -3.52 -4.38
CA LEU A 81 -7.65 -4.64 -3.47
C LEU A 81 -7.15 -5.92 -4.14
N VAL A 82 -6.41 -6.72 -3.38
CA VAL A 82 -5.92 -8.03 -3.79
C VAL A 82 -6.23 -9.03 -2.69
N SER A 83 -6.82 -10.16 -3.03
CA SER A 83 -7.00 -11.31 -2.15
C SER A 83 -6.06 -12.41 -2.59
N PHE A 84 -5.33 -13.05 -1.66
CA PHE A 84 -4.34 -14.07 -2.00
C PHE A 84 -4.29 -15.16 -0.92
N GLN A 85 -3.80 -16.34 -1.30
CA GLN A 85 -3.50 -17.40 -0.36
C GLN A 85 -2.01 -17.38 0.00
N SER A 86 -1.72 -17.43 1.28
CA SER A 86 -0.36 -17.69 1.76
C SER A 86 -0.18 -19.20 1.91
N GLY A 87 0.91 -19.74 1.38
CA GLY A 87 1.22 -21.17 1.53
C GLY A 87 1.47 -21.62 2.98
N GLN A 88 1.58 -20.68 3.92
CA GLN A 88 1.83 -20.93 5.34
C GLN A 88 0.57 -20.77 6.21
N GLU A 89 -0.52 -20.26 5.66
CA GLU A 89 -1.72 -19.91 6.41
C GLU A 89 -2.98 -20.56 5.83
N SER A 90 -3.85 -21.02 6.70
CA SER A 90 -5.18 -21.49 6.30
C SER A 90 -6.10 -20.26 6.12
N GLY A 91 -6.34 -19.88 4.87
CA GLY A 91 -7.29 -18.81 4.54
C GLY A 91 -6.77 -17.83 3.50
N HIS A 92 -7.64 -16.91 3.12
CA HIS A 92 -7.28 -15.80 2.25
C HIS A 92 -6.80 -14.62 3.09
N LEU A 93 -5.68 -14.06 2.71
CA LEU A 93 -5.17 -12.78 3.16
C LEU A 93 -5.48 -11.70 2.14
N HIS A 94 -5.48 -10.47 2.58
CA HIS A 94 -5.78 -9.34 1.72
C HIS A 94 -4.69 -8.28 1.79
N GLN A 95 -4.54 -7.60 0.67
CA GLN A 95 -3.67 -6.46 0.54
C GLN A 95 -4.48 -5.31 -0.08
N VAL A 96 -4.46 -4.15 0.54
CA VAL A 96 -5.01 -2.92 -0.03
C VAL A 96 -3.90 -1.92 -0.27
N GLN A 97 -3.96 -1.22 -1.39
CA GLN A 97 -3.04 -0.13 -1.73
C GLN A 97 -3.84 1.13 -2.02
N PHE A 98 -3.49 2.22 -1.35
CA PHE A 98 -3.98 3.58 -1.63
C PHE A 98 -2.88 4.36 -2.35
N SER A 99 -3.18 4.79 -3.56
CA SER A 99 -2.22 5.49 -4.43
C SER A 99 -2.57 6.95 -4.56
N TYR A 100 -1.66 7.83 -4.17
CA TYR A 100 -1.72 9.27 -4.35
C TYR A 100 -0.68 9.66 -5.41
N LEU A 101 -1.13 10.00 -6.60
CA LEU A 101 -0.25 10.33 -7.72
C LEU A 101 -0.36 11.83 -8.01
N LYS A 102 0.76 12.44 -8.32
CA LYS A 102 0.79 13.84 -8.75
C LYS A 102 -0.07 14.04 -10.00
N ASP A 103 -0.65 15.22 -10.11
CA ASP A 103 -1.43 15.60 -11.27
C ASP A 103 -0.61 15.57 -12.57
N LYS A 104 -1.30 15.48 -13.69
CA LYS A 104 -0.68 15.51 -14.99
C LYS A 104 0.00 16.85 -15.25
N ASP A 105 1.13 16.79 -15.91
CA ASP A 105 1.80 17.98 -16.46
C ASP A 105 0.98 18.56 -17.62
N GLU A 106 1.44 19.70 -18.16
CA GLU A 106 0.84 20.35 -19.31
C GLU A 106 0.80 19.49 -20.59
N TYR A 107 1.57 18.40 -20.64
CA TYR A 107 1.58 17.41 -21.73
C TYR A 107 0.68 16.21 -21.45
N GLY A 108 -0.08 16.23 -20.36
CA GLY A 108 -0.98 15.17 -19.96
C GLY A 108 -0.29 13.92 -19.36
N ARG A 109 0.98 14.01 -18.97
CA ARG A 109 1.75 12.94 -18.34
C ARG A 109 1.66 13.09 -16.83
N TYR A 110 1.38 11.99 -16.13
CA TYR A 110 1.50 12.00 -14.67
C TYR A 110 2.94 12.30 -14.28
N GLY A 111 3.12 13.20 -13.31
CA GLY A 111 4.42 13.45 -12.72
C GLY A 111 4.98 12.19 -12.07
N ASN A 112 6.31 12.13 -11.92
CA ASN A 112 6.98 10.99 -11.28
C ASN A 112 6.80 10.97 -9.76
N GLU A 113 6.03 11.93 -9.19
CA GLU A 113 5.86 12.05 -7.75
C GLU A 113 4.62 11.27 -7.31
N PHE A 114 4.81 10.51 -6.25
CA PHE A 114 3.74 9.69 -5.67
C PHE A 114 3.96 9.43 -4.17
N VAL A 115 2.86 9.12 -3.52
CA VAL A 115 2.83 8.44 -2.22
C VAL A 115 1.90 7.25 -2.36
N ILE A 116 2.39 6.07 -1.99
CA ILE A 116 1.64 4.82 -2.04
C ILE A 116 1.61 4.24 -0.62
N VAL A 117 0.42 4.06 -0.07
CA VAL A 117 0.23 3.36 1.21
C VAL A 117 -0.30 1.98 0.91
N ARG A 118 0.46 0.95 1.21
CA ARG A 118 0.05 -0.44 1.08
C ARG A 118 -0.08 -1.08 2.46
N MET A 119 -1.17 -1.77 2.68
CA MET A 119 -1.49 -2.47 3.90
C MET A 119 -1.73 -3.93 3.57
N THR A 120 -1.03 -4.83 4.25
CA THR A 120 -1.13 -6.28 4.02
C THR A 120 -1.50 -6.97 5.33
N GLU A 121 -2.55 -7.79 5.31
CA GLU A 121 -2.84 -8.69 6.42
C GLU A 121 -1.72 -9.70 6.57
N THR A 122 -1.29 -9.91 7.81
CA THR A 122 -0.31 -10.94 8.16
C THR A 122 -0.77 -11.71 9.37
N ALA A 123 -0.38 -13.00 9.48
CA ALA A 123 -0.67 -13.81 10.65
C ALA A 123 0.25 -13.49 11.83
N SER A 124 1.47 -13.03 11.53
CA SER A 124 2.47 -12.68 12.52
C SER A 124 3.25 -11.45 12.08
N ASP A 125 3.92 -10.80 13.02
CA ASP A 125 4.80 -9.68 12.74
C ASP A 125 5.96 -10.12 11.82
N PRO A 126 6.05 -9.61 10.58
CA PRO A 126 7.13 -9.96 9.65
C PRO A 126 8.49 -9.39 10.08
N PHE A 127 8.52 -8.44 11.02
CA PHE A 127 9.75 -7.79 11.47
C PHE A 127 10.41 -8.46 12.67
N VAL A 128 9.88 -9.58 13.18
CA VAL A 128 10.49 -10.32 14.32
C VAL A 128 11.97 -10.62 14.08
N GLY A 129 12.35 -10.97 12.84
CA GLY A 129 13.75 -11.20 12.46
C GLY A 129 14.62 -9.94 12.41
N PHE A 130 14.02 -8.76 12.44
CA PHE A 130 14.68 -7.46 12.30
C PHE A 130 14.77 -6.66 13.61
N VAL A 131 14.33 -7.23 14.73
CA VAL A 131 14.28 -6.54 16.03
C VAL A 131 15.64 -5.96 16.45
N GLY A 132 16.75 -6.58 16.05
CA GLY A 132 18.11 -6.09 16.30
C GLY A 132 18.65 -5.07 15.30
N ARG A 133 17.94 -4.81 14.21
CA ARG A 133 18.38 -3.86 13.16
C ARG A 133 18.46 -2.44 13.74
N LYS A 134 19.56 -1.76 13.49
CA LYS A 134 19.81 -0.38 13.89
C LYS A 134 19.85 0.50 12.64
N SER A 135 19.72 1.80 12.85
CA SER A 135 19.99 2.79 11.81
C SER A 135 21.42 2.60 11.26
N GLY A 136 21.57 2.78 9.96
CA GLY A 136 22.83 2.52 9.27
C GLY A 136 22.71 2.72 7.76
N THR A 137 23.55 1.99 7.03
CA THR A 137 23.56 1.99 5.56
C THR A 137 23.38 0.56 5.05
N ASP A 138 22.69 0.39 3.94
CA ASP A 138 22.64 -0.88 3.21
C ASP A 138 23.92 -1.11 2.40
N ASP A 139 24.04 -2.28 1.77
CA ASP A 139 25.22 -2.67 0.95
C ASP A 139 25.36 -1.79 -0.31
N MET A 140 24.31 -1.07 -0.69
CA MET A 140 24.28 -0.17 -1.85
C MET A 140 24.55 1.31 -1.48
N GLY A 141 24.71 1.59 -0.19
CA GLY A 141 24.99 2.93 0.34
C GLY A 141 23.73 3.75 0.61
N ASN A 142 22.53 3.16 0.55
CA ASN A 142 21.31 3.84 0.97
C ASN A 142 21.20 3.86 2.50
N ARG A 143 20.56 4.88 3.04
CA ARG A 143 20.41 5.07 4.48
C ARG A 143 19.18 4.29 4.98
N ILE A 144 19.35 3.63 6.10
CA ILE A 144 18.26 2.99 6.85
C ILE A 144 18.15 3.70 8.18
N GLU A 145 16.99 4.25 8.49
CA GLU A 145 16.67 4.82 9.80
C GLU A 145 15.67 3.90 10.51
N VAL A 146 15.90 3.67 11.79
CA VAL A 146 14.99 2.89 12.63
C VAL A 146 14.54 3.79 13.77
N GLU A 147 13.22 4.02 13.81
CA GLU A 147 12.57 4.79 14.87
C GLU A 147 11.58 3.92 15.62
N THR A 148 11.22 4.36 16.82
CA THR A 148 10.11 3.79 17.59
C THR A 148 9.02 4.85 17.71
N ILE A 149 7.78 4.47 17.46
CA ILE A 149 6.62 5.35 17.49
C ILE A 149 5.56 4.84 18.45
N GLY A 150 4.87 5.79 19.10
CA GLY A 150 3.78 5.51 20.03
C GLY A 150 4.21 4.81 21.32
N ASP A 151 3.23 4.61 22.19
CA ASP A 151 3.41 3.92 23.47
C ASP A 151 3.56 2.41 23.28
N ASP A 152 3.05 1.86 22.17
CA ASP A 152 3.15 0.45 21.80
C ASP A 152 4.52 0.04 21.25
N ASN A 153 5.48 0.98 21.22
CA ASN A 153 6.83 0.75 20.71
C ASN A 153 6.88 0.18 19.28
N ILE A 154 5.99 0.66 18.41
CA ILE A 154 5.97 0.27 17.00
C ILE A 154 7.29 0.67 16.35
N ARG A 155 8.00 -0.29 15.79
CA ARG A 155 9.26 -0.03 15.07
C ARG A 155 8.97 0.34 13.63
N LEU A 156 9.49 1.50 13.24
CA LEU A 156 9.42 2.04 11.90
C LEU A 156 10.80 1.90 11.25
N TYR A 157 10.85 1.29 10.09
CA TYR A 157 12.04 1.12 9.26
C TYR A 157 11.91 2.03 8.05
N HIS A 158 12.78 3.03 7.95
CA HIS A 158 12.75 4.00 6.87
C HIS A 158 13.97 3.80 5.97
N HIS A 159 13.73 3.30 4.77
CA HIS A 159 14.75 3.11 3.73
C HIS A 159 14.79 4.36 2.85
N ILE A 160 15.92 5.06 2.88
CA ILE A 160 16.11 6.36 2.24
C ILE A 160 17.18 6.21 1.15
N LEU A 161 16.76 6.45 -0.08
CA LEU A 161 17.66 6.42 -1.24
C LEU A 161 18.74 7.51 -1.13
N GLN A 162 19.99 7.12 -1.26
CA GLN A 162 21.16 8.01 -1.33
C GLN A 162 21.85 7.90 -2.68
N THR A 163 21.64 6.77 -3.35
CA THR A 163 22.30 6.44 -4.61
C THR A 163 21.28 6.12 -5.68
N GLY A 164 21.66 6.14 -6.94
CA GLY A 164 20.81 5.75 -8.06
C GLY A 164 20.67 4.24 -8.24
N GLY A 165 20.98 3.42 -7.24
CA GLY A 165 20.98 1.97 -7.40
C GLY A 165 20.49 1.19 -6.18
N GLY A 166 20.09 -0.02 -6.44
CA GLY A 166 19.98 -1.11 -5.47
C GLY A 166 18.62 -1.38 -4.88
N TYR A 167 17.83 -0.38 -4.55
CA TYR A 167 16.53 -0.62 -3.92
C TYR A 167 15.40 -0.41 -4.92
N VAL A 168 14.50 -1.39 -5.03
CA VAL A 168 13.38 -1.36 -5.96
C VAL A 168 12.07 -1.48 -5.20
N TYR A 169 11.32 -0.40 -5.16
CA TYR A 169 9.96 -0.37 -4.69
C TYR A 169 8.99 -0.87 -5.77
N SER A 170 7.95 -1.59 -5.39
CA SER A 170 6.92 -2.08 -6.30
C SER A 170 5.53 -1.70 -5.82
N TYR A 171 4.68 -1.24 -6.76
CA TYR A 171 3.30 -0.88 -6.49
C TYR A 171 2.37 -1.28 -7.62
N TYR A 172 1.07 -1.33 -7.34
CA TYR A 172 0.05 -1.64 -8.34
C TYR A 172 -0.33 -0.40 -9.15
N ASP A 173 -0.46 -0.60 -10.45
CA ASP A 173 -1.08 0.36 -11.36
C ASP A 173 -2.06 -0.36 -12.30
N TRP A 174 -2.95 0.41 -12.93
CA TRP A 174 -3.97 -0.12 -13.81
C TRP A 174 -3.59 0.06 -15.28
N ASP A 175 -3.50 -1.06 -16.00
CA ASP A 175 -3.34 -1.07 -17.46
C ASP A 175 -4.73 -1.06 -18.12
N GLU A 176 -5.14 0.09 -18.63
CA GLU A 176 -6.44 0.27 -19.30
C GLU A 176 -6.60 -0.61 -20.53
N GLN A 177 -5.52 -0.84 -21.28
CA GLN A 177 -5.57 -1.62 -22.52
C GLN A 177 -5.74 -3.10 -22.22
N LYS A 178 -5.00 -3.63 -21.27
CA LYS A 178 -5.07 -5.04 -20.86
C LYS A 178 -6.19 -5.31 -19.85
N ARG A 179 -6.78 -4.28 -19.28
CA ARG A 179 -7.77 -4.36 -18.18
C ARG A 179 -7.27 -5.23 -17.03
N SER A 180 -6.04 -5.05 -16.66
CA SER A 180 -5.36 -5.82 -15.63
C SER A 180 -4.58 -4.92 -14.67
N VAL A 181 -4.43 -5.38 -13.44
CA VAL A 181 -3.51 -4.79 -12.48
C VAL A 181 -2.10 -5.22 -12.88
N GLN A 182 -1.21 -4.25 -13.07
CA GLN A 182 0.20 -4.48 -13.32
C GLN A 182 1.03 -4.02 -12.14
N MET A 183 2.22 -4.59 -11.99
CA MET A 183 3.20 -4.15 -11.01
C MET A 183 4.18 -3.19 -11.67
N VAL A 184 4.22 -1.98 -11.17
CA VAL A 184 5.25 -0.99 -11.52
C VAL A 184 6.42 -1.17 -10.56
N LYS A 185 7.63 -1.20 -11.10
CA LYS A 185 8.87 -1.23 -10.33
C LYS A 185 9.63 0.07 -10.55
N THR A 186 10.00 0.72 -9.46
CA THR A 186 10.70 2.00 -9.49
C THR A 186 11.60 2.13 -8.27
N MET A 187 12.49 3.12 -8.30
CA MET A 187 13.21 3.53 -7.09
C MET A 187 12.34 4.50 -6.32
N ALA A 188 12.19 4.26 -5.02
CA ALA A 188 11.48 5.13 -4.11
C ALA A 188 12.00 4.97 -2.69
N ASN A 189 11.84 5.98 -1.85
CA ASN A 189 11.98 5.81 -0.41
C ASN A 189 10.82 4.95 0.10
N GLU A 190 11.07 4.18 1.16
CA GLU A 190 10.04 3.30 1.74
C GLU A 190 10.06 3.37 3.27
N ILE A 191 8.89 3.40 3.86
CA ILE A 191 8.69 3.31 5.30
C ILE A 191 7.87 2.05 5.56
N ASP A 192 8.42 1.14 6.36
CA ASP A 192 7.79 -0.11 6.74
C ASP A 192 7.57 -0.20 8.24
N PHE A 193 6.42 -0.69 8.65
CA PHE A 193 6.12 -1.02 10.05
C PHE A 193 4.99 -2.03 10.16
N TYR A 194 4.85 -2.62 11.34
CA TYR A 194 3.77 -3.54 11.66
C TYR A 194 2.94 -3.01 12.83
N HIS A 195 1.62 -3.06 12.68
CA HIS A 195 0.69 -2.67 13.72
C HIS A 195 -0.62 -3.47 13.59
N ASN A 196 -1.14 -3.99 14.70
CA ASN A 196 -2.45 -4.65 14.79
C ASN A 196 -2.72 -5.75 13.73
N GLY A 197 -1.73 -6.59 13.43
CA GLY A 197 -1.88 -7.66 12.46
C GLY A 197 -1.79 -7.21 10.99
N VAL A 198 -1.37 -5.98 10.76
CA VAL A 198 -1.22 -5.37 9.43
C VAL A 198 0.21 -4.88 9.25
N MET A 199 0.83 -5.27 8.16
CA MET A 199 2.07 -4.68 7.68
C MET A 199 1.76 -3.47 6.80
N TYR A 200 2.35 -2.34 7.14
CA TYR A 200 2.28 -1.10 6.37
C TYR A 200 3.56 -0.91 5.59
N GLN A 201 3.40 -0.48 4.35
CA GLN A 201 4.48 -0.10 3.46
C GLN A 201 4.11 1.23 2.79
N ILE A 202 4.90 2.27 3.02
CA ILE A 202 4.67 3.60 2.46
C ILE A 202 5.82 3.92 1.52
N GLY A 203 5.59 3.70 0.22
CA GLY A 203 6.54 4.10 -0.81
C GLY A 203 6.29 5.54 -1.23
N TYR A 204 7.35 6.33 -1.36
CA TYR A 204 7.20 7.69 -1.84
C TYR A 204 8.37 8.16 -2.69
N LEU A 205 8.03 8.94 -3.71
CA LEU A 205 8.99 9.65 -4.56
C LEU A 205 8.49 11.09 -4.71
N VAL A 206 9.28 12.04 -4.28
CA VAL A 206 8.96 13.47 -4.29
C VAL A 206 10.18 14.23 -4.83
N ASN A 207 9.95 15.22 -5.69
CA ASN A 207 11.00 16.01 -6.31
C ASN A 207 12.07 15.18 -7.05
N GLY A 208 11.64 14.12 -7.74
CA GLY A 208 12.55 13.16 -8.35
C GLY A 208 13.28 12.33 -7.29
N ASN A 209 14.55 12.02 -7.51
CA ASN A 209 15.38 11.27 -6.56
C ASN A 209 16.19 12.19 -5.63
N GLN A 210 15.75 13.42 -5.40
CA GLN A 210 16.49 14.34 -4.55
C GLN A 210 16.26 14.01 -3.07
N PHE A 211 17.35 14.01 -2.33
CA PHE A 211 17.33 13.89 -0.89
C PHE A 211 16.79 15.19 -0.27
N ASP A 212 15.60 15.15 0.30
CA ASP A 212 14.98 16.25 1.01
C ASP A 212 14.59 15.81 2.43
N GLU A 213 15.35 16.25 3.44
CA GLU A 213 15.09 15.93 4.84
C GLU A 213 13.72 16.40 5.33
N ASN A 214 13.18 17.48 4.79
CA ASN A 214 11.87 17.97 5.22
C ASN A 214 10.77 17.04 4.72
N VAL A 215 10.89 16.57 3.47
CA VAL A 215 9.98 15.56 2.92
C VAL A 215 10.06 14.28 3.74
N GLN A 216 11.27 13.81 4.10
CA GLN A 216 11.44 12.61 4.91
C GLN A 216 10.78 12.74 6.28
N LYS A 217 11.00 13.85 6.98
CA LYS A 217 10.35 14.13 8.27
C LYS A 217 8.82 14.19 8.13
N GLN A 218 8.32 14.81 7.07
CA GLN A 218 6.90 14.88 6.78
C GLN A 218 6.31 13.48 6.54
N MET A 219 6.98 12.64 5.77
CA MET A 219 6.51 11.27 5.51
C MET A 219 6.53 10.39 6.76
N VAL A 220 7.54 10.54 7.63
CA VAL A 220 7.58 9.87 8.94
C VAL A 220 6.43 10.37 9.82
N ALA A 221 6.14 11.68 9.84
CA ALA A 221 5.01 12.21 10.58
C ALA A 221 3.66 11.64 10.09
N LEU A 222 3.47 11.56 8.77
CA LEU A 222 2.28 10.93 8.17
C LEU A 222 2.17 9.43 8.52
N ALA A 223 3.30 8.71 8.52
CA ALA A 223 3.31 7.30 8.94
C ALA A 223 2.87 7.14 10.41
N LYS A 224 3.31 8.05 11.28
CA LYS A 224 2.89 8.08 12.69
C LYS A 224 1.38 8.36 12.84
N GLU A 225 0.83 9.26 12.04
CA GLU A 225 -0.62 9.56 12.04
C GLU A 225 -1.47 8.33 11.66
N LEU A 226 -0.97 7.44 10.80
CA LEU A 226 -1.71 6.25 10.40
C LEU A 226 -1.94 5.26 11.57
N VAL A 227 -1.08 5.28 12.58
CA VAL A 227 -1.17 4.39 13.75
C VAL A 227 -1.56 5.09 15.05
N ALA A 228 -1.60 6.42 15.05
CA ALA A 228 -2.07 7.16 16.22
C ALA A 228 -3.55 6.86 16.47
N ASP A 229 -3.92 6.51 17.70
CA ASP A 229 -5.33 6.43 18.09
C ASP A 229 -5.98 7.81 17.90
N GLU A 230 -7.20 7.83 17.37
CA GLU A 230 -8.00 9.04 17.42
C GLU A 230 -8.29 9.30 18.90
N GLU A 231 -7.68 10.33 19.47
CA GLU A 231 -8.05 10.80 20.79
C GLU A 231 -9.56 11.12 20.75
N GLY A 232 -10.35 10.27 21.41
CA GLY A 232 -11.81 10.33 21.48
C GLY A 232 -12.33 11.50 22.32
#